data_2dea317807c8eceeb193c1e524f383b6
#
_entry.id   2dea317807c8eceeb193c1e524f383b6
#
_cell.length_a   1.000
_cell.length_b   1.000
_cell.length_c   1.000
_cell.angle_alpha   90.00
_cell.angle_beta   90.00
_cell.angle_gamma   90.00
#
_symmetry.space_group_name_H-M   'P 1'
#
loop_
_entity.id
_entity.type
_entity.pdbx_description
1 polymer ?
#
loop_
_entity_poly.entity_id
_entity_poly.type
_entity_poly.pdbx_seq_one_letter_code
_entity_poly.pdbx_strand_id
1 'polypeptide(L)'
;MTTALGSRIRLVIGVLLVAVMLFPVYWMVNSSLQGGQNLLTTTWFPFKLDLTGYQQAIASQLPHLTTSLVISLGAVVVCLALAAPAAYGLSRTGLRLPGGTVVVIGLLITQMIPGIVITNGLFPIYNSVGLVNTYLGLILADAGLGVPFCMLLMRSFMVNIPSSLLEAARIDGASELRVFLSIVLPLSRNVIVTAGVFAFLFAWSDFLFALTLTTGNSVMPITLSMYQFVGAHTQSWGALMATATLASIPAAVLLVIAQKYIAAGVTGGAVK
;
A
#
# COMPACT_ATOMS: atom_id res chain seq x y z
N MET A 1 -31.27 24.64 8.19
CA MET A 1 -31.68 23.87 9.41
C MET A 1 -31.96 22.43 9.00
N THR A 2 -31.03 21.53 9.25
CA THR A 2 -31.27 20.09 9.01
C THR A 2 -32.16 19.58 10.14
N THR A 3 -33.35 19.11 9.80
CA THR A 3 -34.31 18.58 10.80
C THR A 3 -33.66 17.43 11.55
N ALA A 4 -33.91 17.30 12.86
CA ALA A 4 -33.37 16.22 13.71
C ALA A 4 -33.67 14.82 13.13
N LEU A 5 -34.76 14.68 12.38
CA LEU A 5 -35.14 13.46 11.66
C LEU A 5 -34.14 13.15 10.52
N GLY A 6 -33.72 14.15 9.74
CA GLY A 6 -32.75 13.95 8.66
C GLY A 6 -31.34 13.60 9.17
N SER A 7 -30.98 14.02 10.39
CA SER A 7 -29.71 13.64 11.04
C SER A 7 -29.76 12.17 11.49
N ARG A 8 -30.86 11.72 12.07
CA ARG A 8 -31.05 10.32 12.50
C ARG A 8 -31.06 9.35 11.33
N ILE A 9 -31.75 9.70 10.24
CA ILE A 9 -31.77 8.87 9.01
C ILE A 9 -30.35 8.74 8.43
N ARG A 10 -29.58 9.82 8.34
CA ARG A 10 -28.18 9.79 7.88
C ARG A 10 -27.28 8.93 8.77
N LEU A 11 -27.47 9.01 10.09
CA LEU A 11 -26.73 8.18 11.04
C LEU A 11 -27.05 6.70 10.82
N VAL A 12 -28.34 6.32 10.72
CA VAL A 12 -28.77 4.94 10.51
C VAL A 12 -28.21 4.40 9.20
N ILE A 13 -28.30 5.16 8.09
CA ILE A 13 -27.75 4.78 6.80
C ILE A 13 -26.23 4.60 6.92
N GLY A 14 -25.52 5.52 7.59
CA GLY A 14 -24.08 5.43 7.80
C GLY A 14 -23.68 4.17 8.57
N VAL A 15 -24.38 3.85 9.66
CA VAL A 15 -24.15 2.64 10.46
C VAL A 15 -24.40 1.37 9.63
N LEU A 16 -25.49 1.33 8.86
CA LEU A 16 -25.79 0.19 7.99
C LEU A 16 -24.73 -0.02 6.92
N LEU A 17 -24.28 1.06 6.28
CA LEU A 17 -23.20 0.98 5.27
C LEU A 17 -21.90 0.46 5.89
N VAL A 18 -21.51 0.97 7.06
CA VAL A 18 -20.32 0.49 7.78
C VAL A 18 -20.47 -0.98 8.17
N ALA A 19 -21.65 -1.41 8.66
CA ALA A 19 -21.90 -2.80 9.02
C ALA A 19 -21.79 -3.74 7.80
N VAL A 20 -22.34 -3.35 6.64
CA VAL A 20 -22.21 -4.10 5.39
C VAL A 20 -20.75 -4.18 4.93
N MET A 21 -20.00 -3.07 5.01
CA MET A 21 -18.59 -3.06 4.62
C MET A 21 -17.69 -3.86 5.56
N LEU A 22 -18.01 -3.92 6.85
CA LEU A 22 -17.23 -4.69 7.82
C LEU A 22 -17.65 -6.17 7.88
N PHE A 23 -18.78 -6.54 7.28
CA PHE A 23 -19.26 -7.91 7.31
C PHE A 23 -18.25 -8.94 6.77
N PRO A 24 -17.56 -8.73 5.63
CA PRO A 24 -16.55 -9.68 5.15
C PRO A 24 -15.39 -9.87 6.14
N VAL A 25 -14.96 -8.78 6.80
CA VAL A 25 -13.90 -8.84 7.82
C VAL A 25 -14.38 -9.59 9.05
N TYR A 26 -15.59 -9.30 9.51
CA TYR A 26 -16.23 -10.06 10.59
C TYR A 26 -16.30 -11.55 10.26
N TRP A 27 -16.76 -11.90 9.05
CA TRP A 27 -16.89 -13.30 8.63
C TRP A 27 -15.54 -14.02 8.57
N MET A 28 -14.51 -13.36 8.07
CA MET A 28 -13.14 -13.86 8.04
C MET A 28 -12.64 -14.17 9.45
N VAL A 29 -12.77 -13.23 10.40
CA VAL A 29 -12.37 -13.41 11.80
C VAL A 29 -13.22 -14.48 12.47
N ASN A 30 -14.54 -14.47 12.26
CA ASN A 30 -15.46 -15.48 12.82
C ASN A 30 -15.10 -16.89 12.34
N SER A 31 -14.83 -17.05 11.03
CA SER A 31 -14.46 -18.35 10.46
C SER A 31 -13.08 -18.82 10.93
N SER A 32 -12.15 -17.92 11.18
CA SER A 32 -10.82 -18.25 11.71
C SER A 32 -10.84 -18.82 13.12
N LEU A 33 -11.88 -18.51 13.89
CA LEU A 33 -12.06 -18.94 15.28
C LEU A 33 -12.84 -20.24 15.43
N GLN A 34 -13.32 -20.83 14.33
CA GLN A 34 -14.18 -22.02 14.38
C GLN A 34 -13.48 -23.32 13.90
N GLY A 35 -12.21 -23.25 13.45
CA GLY A 35 -11.39 -24.42 13.08
C GLY A 35 -11.97 -25.31 11.99
N GLY A 36 -13.08 -24.91 11.34
CA GLY A 36 -13.84 -25.73 10.42
C GLY A 36 -13.08 -26.13 9.17
N GLN A 37 -13.21 -27.38 8.76
CA GLN A 37 -12.67 -27.89 7.50
C GLN A 37 -13.47 -27.38 6.29
N ASN A 38 -14.68 -26.84 6.50
CA ASN A 38 -15.56 -26.40 5.42
C ASN A 38 -16.28 -25.08 5.81
N LEU A 39 -16.30 -24.11 4.89
CA LEU A 39 -17.02 -22.84 5.07
C LEU A 39 -18.52 -23.00 5.27
N LEU A 40 -19.10 -24.07 4.73
CA LEU A 40 -20.54 -24.35 4.85
C LEU A 40 -20.98 -24.74 6.28
N THR A 41 -20.04 -25.13 7.13
CA THR A 41 -20.31 -25.49 8.54
C THR A 41 -20.07 -24.33 9.51
N THR A 42 -19.58 -23.19 9.00
CA THR A 42 -19.31 -22.00 9.82
C THR A 42 -20.63 -21.40 10.33
N THR A 43 -20.74 -21.27 11.66
CA THR A 43 -21.90 -20.62 12.30
C THR A 43 -21.71 -19.10 12.39
N TRP A 44 -22.82 -18.37 12.57
CA TRP A 44 -22.78 -16.90 12.69
C TRP A 44 -21.95 -16.41 13.89
N PHE A 45 -21.83 -17.21 14.95
CA PHE A 45 -21.02 -16.89 16.13
C PHE A 45 -20.14 -18.09 16.51
N PRO A 46 -18.91 -17.86 16.99
CA PRO A 46 -18.01 -18.91 17.41
C PRO A 46 -18.37 -19.40 18.83
N PHE A 47 -19.41 -20.23 18.94
CA PHE A 47 -19.85 -20.79 20.23
C PHE A 47 -18.76 -21.65 20.91
N LYS A 48 -17.86 -22.24 20.14
CA LYS A 48 -16.66 -22.92 20.61
C LYS A 48 -15.45 -22.32 19.88
N LEU A 49 -14.54 -21.73 20.65
CA LEU A 49 -13.31 -21.18 20.09
C LEU A 49 -12.34 -22.33 19.77
N ASP A 50 -11.95 -22.41 18.51
CA ASP A 50 -10.92 -23.33 18.03
C ASP A 50 -9.77 -22.50 17.44
N LEU A 51 -8.60 -22.52 18.10
CA LEU A 51 -7.41 -21.78 17.71
C LEU A 51 -6.40 -22.62 16.93
N THR A 52 -6.74 -23.86 16.58
CA THR A 52 -5.84 -24.75 15.82
C THR A 52 -5.44 -24.14 14.48
N GLY A 53 -6.37 -23.43 13.82
CA GLY A 53 -6.10 -22.67 12.60
C GLY A 53 -5.01 -21.60 12.80
N TYR A 54 -5.03 -20.87 13.91
CA TYR A 54 -3.98 -19.88 14.23
C TYR A 54 -2.64 -20.53 14.56
N GLN A 55 -2.63 -21.65 15.26
CA GLN A 55 -1.38 -22.39 15.53
C GLN A 55 -0.74 -22.86 14.22
N GLN A 56 -1.52 -23.41 13.30
CA GLN A 56 -1.06 -23.81 11.98
C GLN A 56 -0.58 -22.60 11.16
N ALA A 57 -1.35 -21.52 11.16
CA ALA A 57 -1.00 -20.29 10.45
C ALA A 57 0.33 -19.70 10.96
N ILE A 58 0.52 -19.60 12.26
CA ILE A 58 1.77 -19.09 12.84
C ILE A 58 2.93 -20.01 12.50
N ALA A 59 2.77 -21.33 12.66
CA ALA A 59 3.84 -22.29 12.41
C ALA A 59 4.30 -22.30 10.95
N SER A 60 3.39 -22.15 9.99
CA SER A 60 3.70 -22.26 8.56
C SER A 60 3.85 -20.93 7.83
N GLN A 61 3.12 -19.88 8.25
CA GLN A 61 3.01 -18.63 7.46
C GLN A 61 3.80 -17.45 8.03
N LEU A 62 4.31 -17.53 9.27
CA LEU A 62 5.08 -16.44 9.87
C LEU A 62 6.33 -16.04 9.05
N PRO A 63 7.11 -16.96 8.45
CA PRO A 63 8.21 -16.59 7.55
C PRO A 63 7.74 -15.80 6.34
N HIS A 64 6.58 -16.13 5.76
CA HIS A 64 6.02 -15.45 4.60
C HIS A 64 5.47 -14.05 4.94
N LEU A 65 4.90 -13.88 6.14
CA LEU A 65 4.54 -12.56 6.67
C LEU A 65 5.76 -11.66 6.84
N THR A 66 6.86 -12.19 7.39
CA THR A 66 8.12 -11.43 7.54
C THR A 66 8.73 -11.09 6.18
N THR A 67 8.68 -12.01 5.20
CA THR A 67 9.10 -11.74 3.83
C THR A 67 8.31 -10.59 3.22
N SER A 68 6.96 -10.60 3.34
CA SER A 68 6.12 -9.50 2.86
C SER A 68 6.42 -8.18 3.54
N LEU A 69 6.67 -8.18 4.86
CA LEU A 69 7.04 -6.96 5.60
C LEU A 69 8.35 -6.36 5.08
N VAL A 70 9.38 -7.18 4.88
CA VAL A 70 10.68 -6.73 4.37
C VAL A 70 10.53 -6.14 2.97
N ILE A 71 9.80 -6.81 2.08
CA ILE A 71 9.58 -6.36 0.71
C ILE A 71 8.80 -5.03 0.71
N SER A 72 7.67 -4.97 1.42
CA SER A 72 6.83 -3.77 1.44
C SER A 72 7.51 -2.57 2.07
N LEU A 73 8.23 -2.74 3.19
CA LEU A 73 9.00 -1.66 3.80
C LEU A 73 10.17 -1.23 2.91
N GLY A 74 10.85 -2.17 2.26
CA GLY A 74 11.89 -1.89 1.27
C GLY A 74 11.34 -1.08 0.08
N ALA A 75 10.19 -1.48 -0.47
CA ALA A 75 9.51 -0.76 -1.54
C ALA A 75 9.13 0.66 -1.11
N VAL A 76 8.61 0.85 0.12
CA VAL A 76 8.33 2.20 0.66
C VAL A 76 9.58 3.07 0.68
N VAL A 77 10.71 2.56 1.18
CA VAL A 77 11.97 3.30 1.23
C VAL A 77 12.40 3.74 -0.16
N VAL A 78 12.42 2.82 -1.12
CA VAL A 78 12.78 3.11 -2.51
C VAL A 78 11.80 4.10 -3.14
N CYS A 79 10.50 3.89 -2.97
CA CYS A 79 9.47 4.81 -3.48
C CYS A 79 9.66 6.23 -2.95
N LEU A 80 9.80 6.40 -1.64
CA LEU A 80 9.93 7.73 -1.05
C LEU A 80 11.25 8.39 -1.41
N ALA A 81 12.35 7.63 -1.44
CA ALA A 81 13.66 8.15 -1.81
C ALA A 81 13.72 8.67 -3.24
N LEU A 82 13.01 8.04 -4.18
CA LEU A 82 12.95 8.45 -5.57
C LEU A 82 11.84 9.47 -5.85
N ALA A 83 10.65 9.25 -5.31
CA ALA A 83 9.49 10.07 -5.61
C ALA A 83 9.55 11.46 -4.97
N ALA A 84 10.09 11.62 -3.76
CA ALA A 84 10.10 12.91 -3.08
C ALA A 84 10.96 13.96 -3.78
N PRO A 85 12.25 13.71 -4.12
CA PRO A 85 13.05 14.68 -4.86
C PRO A 85 12.52 14.91 -6.28
N ALA A 86 12.03 13.87 -6.96
CA ALA A 86 11.46 13.97 -8.30
C ALA A 86 10.17 14.82 -8.30
N ALA A 87 9.30 14.62 -7.31
CA ALA A 87 8.07 15.43 -7.12
C ALA A 87 8.40 16.90 -6.85
N TYR A 88 9.41 17.15 -6.03
CA TYR A 88 9.90 18.52 -5.77
C TYR A 88 10.40 19.18 -7.05
N GLY A 89 11.31 18.55 -7.77
CA GLY A 89 11.83 19.06 -9.05
C GLY A 89 10.69 19.36 -10.03
N LEU A 90 9.77 18.41 -10.21
CA LEU A 90 8.62 18.54 -11.11
C LEU A 90 7.60 19.61 -10.65
N SER A 91 7.54 19.91 -9.35
CA SER A 91 6.69 20.98 -8.80
C SER A 91 7.24 22.38 -9.10
N ARG A 92 8.56 22.53 -9.28
CA ARG A 92 9.24 23.84 -9.48
C ARG A 92 9.40 24.18 -10.95
N THR A 93 9.69 23.20 -11.80
CA THR A 93 9.77 23.44 -13.25
C THR A 93 8.45 23.87 -13.86
N GLY A 94 7.35 23.55 -13.18
CA GLY A 94 6.00 23.87 -13.60
C GLY A 94 5.58 23.15 -14.90
N LEU A 95 4.31 23.26 -15.24
CA LEU A 95 3.80 22.85 -16.56
C LEU A 95 4.24 23.81 -17.68
N ARG A 96 5.01 24.87 -17.34
CA ARG A 96 5.48 25.89 -18.27
C ARG A 96 6.63 25.39 -19.17
N LEU A 97 7.42 24.43 -18.70
CA LEU A 97 8.36 23.73 -19.57
C LEU A 97 7.60 22.66 -20.35
N PRO A 98 7.76 22.59 -21.68
CA PRO A 98 7.08 21.56 -22.50
C PRO A 98 7.37 20.13 -22.02
N GLY A 99 8.52 19.92 -21.37
CA GLY A 99 8.85 18.63 -20.75
C GLY A 99 8.07 18.26 -19.48
N GLY A 100 7.66 19.22 -18.66
CA GLY A 100 6.97 18.93 -17.38
C GLY A 100 5.60 18.27 -17.58
N THR A 101 4.83 18.73 -18.55
CA THR A 101 3.54 18.13 -18.92
C THR A 101 3.72 16.73 -19.50
N VAL A 102 4.72 16.53 -20.35
CA VAL A 102 5.03 15.22 -20.97
C VAL A 102 5.38 14.19 -19.89
N VAL A 103 6.20 14.58 -18.90
CA VAL A 103 6.53 13.68 -17.77
C VAL A 103 5.28 13.29 -16.96
N VAL A 104 4.42 14.26 -16.64
CA VAL A 104 3.16 13.95 -15.89
C VAL A 104 2.26 13.01 -16.69
N ILE A 105 2.08 13.28 -17.98
CA ILE A 105 1.28 12.39 -18.85
C ILE A 105 1.94 11.01 -18.93
N GLY A 106 3.25 10.94 -19.10
CA GLY A 106 3.98 9.67 -19.12
C GLY A 106 3.77 8.87 -17.83
N LEU A 107 3.85 9.52 -16.65
CA LEU A 107 3.58 8.87 -15.36
C LEU A 107 2.13 8.37 -15.26
N LEU A 108 1.16 9.13 -15.77
CA LEU A 108 -0.24 8.69 -15.80
C LEU A 108 -0.42 7.48 -16.73
N ILE A 109 0.22 7.47 -17.88
CA ILE A 109 0.17 6.35 -18.84
C ILE A 109 0.74 5.07 -18.20
N THR A 110 1.86 5.17 -17.44
CA THR A 110 2.43 3.99 -16.78
C THR A 110 1.46 3.35 -15.79
N GLN A 111 0.58 4.14 -15.15
CA GLN A 111 -0.44 3.63 -14.23
C GLN A 111 -1.63 2.94 -14.93
N MET A 112 -1.77 3.12 -16.25
CA MET A 112 -2.83 2.48 -17.03
C MET A 112 -2.41 1.12 -17.60
N ILE A 113 -1.12 0.78 -17.54
CA ILE A 113 -0.61 -0.50 -18.05
C ILE A 113 -1.03 -1.61 -17.08
N PRO A 114 -1.72 -2.67 -17.56
CA PRO A 114 -2.07 -3.80 -16.71
C PRO A 114 -0.83 -4.46 -16.09
N GLY A 115 -0.86 -4.72 -14.78
CA GLY A 115 0.28 -5.28 -14.04
C GLY A 115 0.83 -6.57 -14.66
N ILE A 116 -0.03 -7.45 -15.19
CA ILE A 116 0.39 -8.70 -15.83
C ILE A 116 1.26 -8.47 -17.08
N VAL A 117 1.04 -7.39 -17.83
CA VAL A 117 1.86 -7.03 -18.99
C VAL A 117 3.25 -6.59 -18.52
N ILE A 118 3.30 -5.82 -17.44
CA ILE A 118 4.57 -5.35 -16.85
C ILE A 118 5.36 -6.54 -16.31
N THR A 119 4.73 -7.45 -15.56
CA THR A 119 5.41 -8.60 -14.96
C THR A 119 6.00 -9.54 -16.02
N ASN A 120 5.25 -9.82 -17.10
CA ASN A 120 5.72 -10.66 -18.20
C ASN A 120 6.91 -10.03 -18.96
N GLY A 121 6.89 -8.70 -19.15
CA GLY A 121 8.00 -7.98 -19.76
C GLY A 121 9.22 -7.87 -18.85
N LEU A 122 9.02 -7.83 -17.53
CA LEU A 122 10.08 -7.68 -16.55
C LEU A 122 10.86 -8.98 -16.30
N PHE A 123 10.19 -10.14 -16.37
CA PHE A 123 10.80 -11.43 -16.07
C PHE A 123 12.10 -11.73 -16.85
N PRO A 124 12.17 -11.60 -18.19
CA PRO A 124 13.41 -11.85 -18.93
C PRO A 124 14.56 -10.94 -18.50
N ILE A 125 14.27 -9.66 -18.20
CA ILE A 125 15.26 -8.69 -17.75
C ILE A 125 15.79 -9.10 -16.38
N TYR A 126 14.90 -9.39 -15.43
CA TYR A 126 15.25 -9.81 -14.07
C TYR A 126 16.04 -11.12 -14.06
N ASN A 127 15.67 -12.05 -14.93
CA ASN A 127 16.40 -13.30 -15.08
C ASN A 127 17.83 -13.10 -15.60
N SER A 128 18.01 -12.18 -16.56
CA SER A 128 19.34 -11.89 -17.14
C SER A 128 20.30 -11.22 -16.16
N VAL A 129 19.77 -10.45 -15.19
CA VAL A 129 20.58 -9.73 -14.17
C VAL A 129 20.57 -10.41 -12.80
N GLY A 130 19.96 -11.61 -12.68
CA GLY A 130 19.94 -12.39 -11.44
C GLY A 130 19.05 -11.83 -10.32
N LEU A 131 18.00 -11.08 -10.65
CA LEU A 131 17.05 -10.49 -9.68
C LEU A 131 15.83 -11.38 -9.41
N VAL A 132 15.61 -12.43 -10.21
CA VAL A 132 14.56 -13.44 -9.96
C VAL A 132 14.88 -14.19 -8.65
N ASN A 133 13.86 -14.49 -7.86
CA ASN A 133 13.97 -15.14 -6.54
C ASN A 133 14.76 -14.32 -5.49
N THR A 134 14.79 -13.00 -5.59
CA THR A 134 15.48 -12.13 -4.62
C THR A 134 14.54 -11.12 -3.98
N TYR A 135 14.82 -10.77 -2.71
CA TYR A 135 14.13 -9.66 -2.04
C TYR A 135 14.27 -8.34 -2.83
N LEU A 136 15.48 -8.05 -3.32
CA LEU A 136 15.75 -6.83 -4.07
C LEU A 136 14.92 -6.77 -5.36
N GLY A 137 14.78 -7.91 -6.05
CA GLY A 137 13.96 -8.00 -7.26
C GLY A 137 12.51 -7.60 -6.99
N LEU A 138 11.86 -8.17 -5.95
CA LEU A 138 10.50 -7.82 -5.59
C LEU A 138 10.38 -6.38 -5.10
N ILE A 139 11.30 -5.90 -4.26
CA ILE A 139 11.35 -4.51 -3.79
C ILE A 139 11.39 -3.52 -4.97
N LEU A 140 12.25 -3.77 -5.96
CA LEU A 140 12.38 -2.89 -7.13
C LEU A 140 11.17 -2.98 -8.06
N ALA A 141 10.57 -4.15 -8.22
CA ALA A 141 9.36 -4.33 -9.02
C ALA A 141 8.17 -3.56 -8.42
N ASP A 142 7.91 -3.74 -7.12
CA ASP A 142 6.86 -3.03 -6.40
C ASP A 142 7.10 -1.52 -6.37
N ALA A 143 8.35 -1.10 -6.13
CA ALA A 143 8.71 0.30 -6.17
C ALA A 143 8.52 0.92 -7.56
N GLY A 144 8.80 0.16 -8.63
CA GLY A 144 8.59 0.59 -10.00
C GLY A 144 7.15 1.02 -10.31
N LEU A 145 6.17 0.31 -9.75
CA LEU A 145 4.75 0.71 -9.83
C LEU A 145 4.38 1.82 -8.83
N GLY A 146 4.99 1.80 -7.64
CA GLY A 146 4.67 2.75 -6.58
C GLY A 146 5.22 4.15 -6.82
N VAL A 147 6.41 4.29 -7.41
CA VAL A 147 7.10 5.59 -7.63
C VAL A 147 6.25 6.58 -8.41
N PRO A 148 5.65 6.25 -9.58
CA PRO A 148 4.85 7.20 -10.34
C PRO A 148 3.66 7.74 -9.53
N PHE A 149 2.95 6.88 -8.83
CA PHE A 149 1.83 7.27 -7.99
C PHE A 149 2.28 8.19 -6.84
N CYS A 150 3.31 7.80 -6.09
CA CYS A 150 3.85 8.59 -4.98
C CYS A 150 4.34 9.96 -5.47
N MET A 151 4.99 10.01 -6.62
CA MET A 151 5.50 11.24 -7.24
C MET A 151 4.36 12.20 -7.61
N LEU A 152 3.29 11.71 -8.23
CA LEU A 152 2.13 12.53 -8.58
C LEU A 152 1.41 13.04 -7.33
N LEU A 153 1.23 12.17 -6.33
CA LEU A 153 0.60 12.53 -5.06
C LEU A 153 1.40 13.61 -4.32
N MET A 154 2.71 13.43 -4.18
CA MET A 154 3.56 14.43 -3.51
C MET A 154 3.65 15.73 -4.29
N ARG A 155 3.75 15.65 -5.62
CA ARG A 155 3.77 16.85 -6.48
C ARG A 155 2.53 17.70 -6.31
N SER A 156 1.33 17.10 -6.23
CA SER A 156 0.07 17.83 -6.07
C SER A 156 0.05 18.73 -4.82
N PHE A 157 0.75 18.33 -3.77
CA PHE A 157 0.93 19.13 -2.55
C PHE A 157 2.08 20.14 -2.71
N MET A 158 3.23 19.71 -3.22
CA MET A 158 4.45 20.54 -3.27
C MET A 158 4.33 21.73 -4.21
N VAL A 159 3.45 21.67 -5.22
CA VAL A 159 3.11 22.81 -6.10
C VAL A 159 2.51 23.99 -5.30
N ASN A 160 1.80 23.72 -4.21
CA ASN A 160 1.14 24.73 -3.40
C ASN A 160 2.08 25.36 -2.34
N ILE A 161 3.32 24.94 -2.19
CA ILE A 161 4.32 25.57 -1.32
C ILE A 161 4.69 26.93 -1.92
N PRO A 162 4.52 28.07 -1.19
CA PRO A 162 4.80 29.39 -1.72
C PRO A 162 6.25 29.55 -2.18
N SER A 163 6.45 30.09 -3.40
CA SER A 163 7.80 30.31 -3.95
C SER A 163 8.59 31.30 -3.11
N SER A 164 7.91 32.31 -2.53
CA SER A 164 8.53 33.33 -1.67
C SER A 164 9.27 32.73 -0.47
N LEU A 165 8.75 31.63 0.11
CA LEU A 165 9.40 30.95 1.22
C LEU A 165 10.74 30.30 0.79
N LEU A 166 10.76 29.73 -0.40
CA LEU A 166 11.95 29.09 -0.94
C LEU A 166 12.99 30.09 -1.43
N GLU A 167 12.52 31.22 -1.99
CA GLU A 167 13.35 32.35 -2.42
C GLU A 167 14.03 33.02 -1.23
N ALA A 168 13.28 33.26 -0.12
CA ALA A 168 13.85 33.78 1.10
C ALA A 168 15.01 32.92 1.62
N ALA A 169 14.80 31.58 1.68
CA ALA A 169 15.84 30.67 2.10
C ALA A 169 17.09 30.68 1.19
N ARG A 170 16.91 30.90 -0.12
CA ARG A 170 18.02 31.05 -1.05
C ARG A 170 18.79 32.37 -0.84
N ILE A 171 18.07 33.46 -0.54
CA ILE A 171 18.69 34.74 -0.18
C ILE A 171 19.51 34.60 1.10
N ASP A 172 19.02 33.78 2.06
CA ASP A 172 19.75 33.43 3.29
C ASP A 172 20.93 32.46 3.06
N GLY A 173 21.24 32.14 1.80
CA GLY A 173 22.38 31.31 1.42
C GLY A 173 22.15 29.80 1.50
N ALA A 174 20.89 29.33 1.62
CA ALA A 174 20.62 27.89 1.60
C ALA A 174 20.78 27.30 0.19
N SER A 175 21.53 26.20 0.08
CA SER A 175 21.59 25.40 -1.15
C SER A 175 20.25 24.72 -1.45
N GLU A 176 20.01 24.33 -2.71
CA GLU A 176 18.77 23.62 -3.13
C GLU A 176 18.52 22.36 -2.32
N LEU A 177 19.56 21.60 -2.02
CA LEU A 177 19.46 20.41 -1.17
C LEU A 177 19.03 20.78 0.26
N ARG A 178 19.57 21.87 0.81
CA ARG A 178 19.18 22.35 2.14
C ARG A 178 17.74 22.85 2.15
N VAL A 179 17.31 23.57 1.13
CA VAL A 179 15.90 24.00 0.95
C VAL A 179 14.99 22.75 0.91
N PHE A 180 15.35 21.74 0.12
CA PHE A 180 14.57 20.50 0.03
C PHE A 180 14.48 19.78 1.37
N LEU A 181 15.61 19.51 2.03
CA LEU A 181 15.65 18.72 3.26
C LEU A 181 15.05 19.46 4.48
N SER A 182 15.34 20.78 4.60
CA SER A 182 14.99 21.53 5.81
C SER A 182 13.64 22.27 5.73
N ILE A 183 13.11 22.49 4.53
CA ILE A 183 11.86 23.25 4.33
C ILE A 183 10.81 22.36 3.65
N VAL A 184 11.10 21.82 2.46
CA VAL A 184 10.11 21.14 1.64
C VAL A 184 9.67 19.82 2.28
N LEU A 185 10.60 18.98 2.71
CA LEU A 185 10.28 17.69 3.33
C LEU A 185 9.46 17.86 4.63
N PRO A 186 9.85 18.73 5.59
CA PRO A 186 9.05 18.94 6.81
C PRO A 186 7.65 19.49 6.54
N LEU A 187 7.50 20.42 5.60
CA LEU A 187 6.20 20.96 5.19
C LEU A 187 5.34 19.89 4.51
N SER A 188 5.96 18.98 3.77
CA SER A 188 5.30 17.91 3.00
C SER A 188 5.08 16.62 3.82
N ARG A 189 5.39 16.61 5.13
CA ARG A 189 5.37 15.39 5.95
C ARG A 189 4.06 14.59 5.83
N ASN A 190 2.92 15.27 5.80
CA ASN A 190 1.62 14.60 5.77
C ASN A 190 1.41 13.85 4.44
N VAL A 191 1.73 14.46 3.31
CA VAL A 191 1.63 13.81 2.01
C VAL A 191 2.70 12.74 1.82
N ILE A 192 3.89 12.91 2.40
CA ILE A 192 4.95 11.89 2.37
C ILE A 192 4.51 10.64 3.14
N VAL A 193 3.95 10.81 4.34
CA VAL A 193 3.39 9.68 5.11
C VAL A 193 2.25 9.03 4.34
N THR A 194 1.35 9.81 3.76
CA THR A 194 0.25 9.28 2.94
C THR A 194 0.77 8.48 1.75
N ALA A 195 1.74 8.99 1.01
CA ALA A 195 2.38 8.29 -0.11
C ALA A 195 3.06 6.99 0.34
N GLY A 196 3.77 7.02 1.48
CA GLY A 196 4.38 5.82 2.07
C GLY A 196 3.36 4.75 2.45
N VAL A 197 2.20 5.14 2.97
CA VAL A 197 1.11 4.20 3.25
C VAL A 197 0.59 3.54 1.97
N PHE A 198 0.36 4.31 0.91
CA PHE A 198 -0.06 3.73 -0.37
C PHE A 198 1.02 2.84 -0.98
N ALA A 199 2.30 3.25 -0.94
CA ALA A 199 3.40 2.40 -1.40
C ALA A 199 3.46 1.08 -0.63
N PHE A 200 3.27 1.12 0.71
CA PHE A 200 3.19 -0.09 1.53
C PHE A 200 2.01 -0.97 1.11
N LEU A 201 0.80 -0.40 0.99
CA LEU A 201 -0.39 -1.16 0.65
C LEU A 201 -0.29 -1.81 -0.74
N PHE A 202 0.29 -1.13 -1.73
CA PHE A 202 0.53 -1.70 -3.05
C PHE A 202 1.48 -2.90 -2.99
N ALA A 203 2.63 -2.74 -2.34
CA ALA A 203 3.60 -3.83 -2.21
C ALA A 203 3.11 -4.96 -1.28
N TRP A 204 2.37 -4.61 -0.20
CA TRP A 204 1.79 -5.61 0.71
C TRP A 204 0.75 -6.50 0.05
N SER A 205 -0.05 -5.94 -0.86
CA SER A 205 -1.10 -6.66 -1.58
C SER A 205 -0.63 -7.25 -2.91
N ASP A 206 0.65 -7.04 -3.29
CA ASP A 206 1.14 -7.59 -4.56
C ASP A 206 1.12 -9.12 -4.55
N PHE A 207 0.62 -9.65 -5.64
CA PHE A 207 0.60 -11.07 -5.94
C PHE A 207 1.24 -11.37 -7.29
N LEU A 208 1.11 -10.45 -8.25
CA LEU A 208 1.52 -10.71 -9.63
C LEU A 208 3.04 -10.75 -9.79
N PHE A 209 3.76 -9.82 -9.19
CA PHE A 209 5.23 -9.86 -9.19
C PHE A 209 5.74 -11.06 -8.39
N ALA A 210 5.13 -11.34 -7.23
CA ALA A 210 5.47 -12.51 -6.45
C ALA A 210 5.28 -13.79 -7.25
N LEU A 211 4.15 -13.97 -7.95
CA LEU A 211 3.85 -15.14 -8.77
C LEU A 211 4.82 -15.30 -9.96
N THR A 212 5.23 -14.19 -10.57
CA THR A 212 6.01 -14.22 -11.80
C THR A 212 7.52 -14.22 -11.53
N LEU A 213 7.97 -13.45 -10.53
CA LEU A 213 9.40 -13.25 -10.27
C LEU A 213 9.95 -14.21 -9.19
N THR A 214 9.11 -15.09 -8.62
CA THR A 214 9.58 -16.12 -7.69
C THR A 214 9.24 -17.50 -8.24
N THR A 215 10.27 -18.28 -8.59
CA THR A 215 10.14 -19.63 -9.15
C THR A 215 10.49 -20.73 -8.14
N GLY A 216 10.73 -20.35 -6.87
CA GLY A 216 11.11 -21.28 -5.79
C GLY A 216 10.59 -20.80 -4.42
N ASN A 217 10.92 -21.54 -3.37
CA ASN A 217 10.45 -21.25 -2.01
C ASN A 217 11.40 -20.33 -1.20
N SER A 218 12.47 -19.83 -1.80
CA SER A 218 13.50 -19.03 -1.11
C SER A 218 13.00 -17.63 -0.70
N VAL A 219 12.19 -17.01 -1.55
CA VAL A 219 11.55 -15.72 -1.28
C VAL A 219 10.07 -15.83 -1.62
N MET A 220 9.23 -16.05 -0.62
CA MET A 220 7.80 -16.25 -0.82
C MET A 220 7.01 -15.27 0.06
N PRO A 221 6.41 -14.20 -0.53
CA PRO A 221 5.49 -13.32 0.17
C PRO A 221 4.21 -14.02 0.62
N ILE A 222 3.51 -13.44 1.60
CA ILE A 222 2.30 -14.02 2.18
C ILE A 222 1.18 -14.22 1.14
N THR A 223 1.03 -13.31 0.19
CA THR A 223 0.04 -13.39 -0.89
C THR A 223 0.23 -14.64 -1.76
N LEU A 224 1.47 -14.92 -2.15
CA LEU A 224 1.82 -16.12 -2.93
C LEU A 224 1.69 -17.39 -2.08
N SER A 225 2.14 -17.35 -0.82
CA SER A 225 2.01 -18.48 0.09
C SER A 225 0.55 -18.84 0.35
N MET A 226 -0.34 -17.87 0.55
CA MET A 226 -1.77 -18.11 0.68
C MET A 226 -2.38 -18.76 -0.56
N TYR A 227 -1.99 -18.33 -1.75
CA TYR A 227 -2.44 -18.94 -3.00
C TYR A 227 -2.02 -20.41 -3.11
N GLN A 228 -0.77 -20.72 -2.78
CA GLN A 228 -0.29 -22.10 -2.78
C GLN A 228 -0.92 -22.93 -1.67
N PHE A 229 -1.21 -22.31 -0.51
CA PHE A 229 -1.86 -22.97 0.61
C PHE A 229 -3.28 -23.44 0.24
N VAL A 230 -4.04 -22.66 -0.50
CA VAL A 230 -5.35 -23.05 -1.03
C VAL A 230 -5.25 -24.28 -1.92
N GLY A 231 -4.23 -24.37 -2.79
CA GLY A 231 -4.01 -25.50 -3.66
C GLY A 231 -3.61 -26.79 -2.94
N ALA A 232 -2.81 -26.68 -1.88
CA ALA A 232 -2.25 -27.83 -1.16
C ALA A 232 -3.15 -28.32 -0.01
N HIS A 233 -3.95 -27.45 0.61
CA HIS A 233 -4.68 -27.71 1.85
C HIS A 233 -6.14 -27.28 1.75
N THR A 234 -6.82 -27.67 0.69
CA THR A 234 -8.27 -27.35 0.48
C THR A 234 -9.21 -27.78 1.61
N GLN A 235 -8.72 -28.56 2.56
CA GLN A 235 -9.50 -29.08 3.71
C GLN A 235 -9.33 -28.25 5.00
N SER A 236 -8.56 -27.17 5.01
CA SER A 236 -8.30 -26.38 6.23
C SER A 236 -8.67 -24.89 6.06
N TRP A 237 -9.96 -24.63 5.88
CA TRP A 237 -10.48 -23.27 5.77
C TRP A 237 -10.22 -22.42 7.01
N GLY A 238 -10.25 -23.03 8.21
CA GLY A 238 -9.93 -22.35 9.46
C GLY A 238 -8.51 -21.77 9.47
N ALA A 239 -7.52 -22.56 9.02
CA ALA A 239 -6.14 -22.09 8.94
C ALA A 239 -5.95 -21.02 7.85
N LEU A 240 -6.65 -21.13 6.70
CA LEU A 240 -6.64 -20.09 5.68
C LEU A 240 -7.20 -18.77 6.19
N MET A 241 -8.37 -18.82 6.86
CA MET A 241 -8.99 -17.62 7.44
C MET A 241 -8.15 -17.03 8.58
N ALA A 242 -7.50 -17.86 9.39
CA ALA A 242 -6.54 -17.41 10.40
C ALA A 242 -5.34 -16.72 9.77
N THR A 243 -4.79 -17.26 8.69
CA THR A 243 -3.70 -16.64 7.91
C THR A 243 -4.14 -15.29 7.33
N ALA A 244 -5.31 -15.23 6.71
CA ALA A 244 -5.87 -13.99 6.16
C ALA A 244 -6.07 -12.93 7.26
N THR A 245 -6.55 -13.34 8.44
CA THR A 245 -6.70 -12.46 9.60
C THR A 245 -5.35 -11.92 10.06
N LEU A 246 -4.34 -12.76 10.22
CA LEU A 246 -2.98 -12.34 10.58
C LEU A 246 -2.37 -11.43 9.51
N ALA A 247 -2.54 -11.76 8.23
CA ALA A 247 -2.05 -10.95 7.11
C ALA A 247 -2.73 -9.58 7.01
N SER A 248 -3.96 -9.42 7.51
CA SER A 248 -4.65 -8.12 7.52
C SER A 248 -4.16 -7.17 8.62
N ILE A 249 -3.54 -7.67 9.70
CA ILE A 249 -3.12 -6.87 10.85
C ILE A 249 -2.14 -5.76 10.48
N PRO A 250 -1.01 -6.00 9.76
CA PRO A 250 -0.06 -4.94 9.44
C PRO A 250 -0.67 -3.78 8.65
N ALA A 251 -1.49 -4.10 7.66
CA ALA A 251 -2.20 -3.09 6.86
C ALA A 251 -3.22 -2.31 7.69
N ALA A 252 -4.00 -3.00 8.55
CA ALA A 252 -4.97 -2.35 9.42
C ALA A 252 -4.30 -1.43 10.45
N VAL A 253 -3.23 -1.90 11.10
CA VAL A 253 -2.44 -1.09 12.05
C VAL A 253 -1.87 0.15 11.37
N LEU A 254 -1.27 -0.02 10.18
CA LEU A 254 -0.73 1.10 9.41
C LEU A 254 -1.81 2.13 9.07
N LEU A 255 -2.96 1.69 8.59
CA LEU A 255 -4.09 2.58 8.25
C LEU A 255 -4.61 3.34 9.48
N VAL A 256 -4.77 2.67 10.63
CA VAL A 256 -5.20 3.31 11.87
C VAL A 256 -4.20 4.37 12.35
N ILE A 257 -2.90 4.09 12.26
CA ILE A 257 -1.87 5.05 12.64
C ILE A 257 -1.84 6.23 11.66
N ALA A 258 -1.98 5.95 10.37
CA ALA A 258 -1.85 6.94 9.30
C ALA A 258 -3.13 7.76 9.02
N GLN A 259 -4.30 7.37 9.54
CA GLN A 259 -5.60 8.00 9.23
C GLN A 259 -5.60 9.54 9.33
N LYS A 260 -4.94 10.10 10.35
CA LYS A 260 -4.83 11.56 10.55
C LYS A 260 -3.99 12.25 9.46
N TYR A 261 -2.96 11.59 8.95
CA TYR A 261 -2.10 12.11 7.88
C TYR A 261 -2.80 12.01 6.53
N ILE A 262 -3.51 10.89 6.29
CA ILE A 262 -4.29 10.68 5.06
C ILE A 262 -5.39 11.75 4.95
N ALA A 263 -6.16 11.97 6.03
CA ALA A 263 -7.18 13.01 6.05
C ALA A 263 -6.59 14.40 5.75
N ALA A 264 -5.47 14.76 6.38
CA ALA A 264 -4.80 16.05 6.15
C ALA A 264 -4.15 16.15 4.75
N GLY A 265 -3.61 15.05 4.22
CA GLY A 265 -2.96 15.00 2.89
C GLY A 265 -3.95 15.09 1.73
N VAL A 266 -5.12 14.47 1.86
CA VAL A 266 -6.16 14.50 0.82
C VAL A 266 -6.94 15.82 0.83
N THR A 267 -7.27 16.35 2.03
CA THR A 267 -8.05 17.60 2.14
C THR A 267 -7.22 18.85 1.90
N GLY A 268 -5.92 18.85 2.21
CA GLY A 268 -5.01 20.00 1.97
C GLY A 268 -4.85 20.38 0.50
N GLY A 269 -5.18 19.49 -0.44
CA GLY A 269 -5.25 19.78 -1.88
C GLY A 269 -6.65 20.21 -2.40
N ALA A 270 -7.70 20.02 -1.60
CA ALA A 270 -9.09 20.24 -2.03
C ALA A 270 -9.70 21.58 -1.56
N VAL A 271 -9.05 22.29 -0.63
CA VAL A 271 -9.50 23.59 -0.15
C VAL A 271 -8.75 24.69 -0.90
N LYS A 272 -9.39 25.23 -1.92
CA LYS A 272 -9.10 26.54 -2.53
C LYS A 272 -10.02 27.57 -1.94
#